data_1e85d1bfed97896457ace0f5e8ccbb46
#
_entry.id   1e85d1bfed97896457ace0f5e8ccbb46
#
_cell.length_a   1.000
_cell.length_b   1.000
_cell.length_c   1.000
_cell.angle_alpha   90.00
_cell.angle_beta   90.00
_cell.angle_gamma   90.00
#
_symmetry.space_group_name_H-M   'P 1'
#
loop_
_entity.id
_entity.type
_entity.pdbx_description
1 polymer ?
#
loop_
_entity_poly.entity_id
_entity_poly.type
_entity_poly.pdbx_seq_one_letter_code
_entity_poly.pdbx_strand_id
1 'polypeptide(L)'
;IDNTGDYGNLGGTSVVSTDVGGAKRARDFSITCGIKNEVAVIEKERDTGGSRAIKLVGDVGRIALIYDDMGDTMGSMINAYNMIKDRDGVEEVYAIVTHGILSPDEKSTAETKLKKSGLRLIMADTIPRQSEYLKKYPNITVVPSTDFMSEIITALISVNGSMTKAVHKWEQLSLAA
;
A
#
# COMPACT_ATOMS: atom_id res chain seq x y z
N ILE A 1 8.33 -17.63 2.72
CA ILE A 1 8.06 -17.54 4.17
C ILE A 1 8.77 -18.73 4.77
N ASP A 2 9.77 -18.52 5.64
CA ASP A 2 10.33 -19.62 6.39
C ASP A 2 9.36 -20.06 7.50
N ASN A 3 9.59 -21.24 8.09
CA ASN A 3 8.74 -21.80 9.15
C ASN A 3 8.71 -20.97 10.45
N THR A 4 9.34 -19.79 10.47
CA THR A 4 9.37 -18.86 11.62
C THR A 4 8.40 -17.69 11.45
N GLY A 5 7.68 -17.62 10.33
CA GLY A 5 6.84 -16.47 9.98
C GLY A 5 7.67 -15.24 9.57
N ASP A 6 8.95 -15.43 9.32
CA ASP A 6 9.82 -14.37 8.82
C ASP A 6 9.57 -14.23 7.31
N TYR A 7 9.02 -13.11 6.89
CA TYR A 7 8.76 -12.76 5.47
C TYR A 7 10.05 -12.54 4.66
N GLY A 8 11.13 -13.23 5.02
CA GLY A 8 12.46 -13.00 4.50
C GLY A 8 13.12 -11.79 5.17
N ASN A 9 14.37 -11.56 4.85
CA ASN A 9 15.09 -10.41 5.39
C ASN A 9 14.54 -9.10 4.77
N LEU A 10 13.43 -8.58 5.32
CA LEU A 10 12.92 -7.23 5.03
C LEU A 10 13.82 -6.14 5.65
N GLY A 11 15.03 -6.51 6.05
CA GLY A 11 16.04 -5.56 6.52
C GLY A 11 16.28 -4.47 5.47
N GLY A 12 16.21 -3.22 5.91
CA GLY A 12 16.29 -2.07 5.02
C GLY A 12 14.98 -1.71 4.31
N THR A 13 13.84 -2.35 4.65
CA THR A 13 12.51 -1.92 4.19
C THR A 13 11.89 -0.95 5.19
N SER A 14 11.29 0.11 4.71
CA SER A 14 10.54 1.09 5.51
C SER A 14 9.15 1.32 4.94
N VAL A 15 8.18 1.54 5.81
CA VAL A 15 6.83 1.96 5.42
C VAL A 15 6.76 3.48 5.54
N VAL A 16 6.14 4.11 4.56
CA VAL A 16 5.96 5.57 4.49
C VAL A 16 4.49 5.90 4.39
N SER A 17 4.00 6.71 5.33
CA SER A 17 2.65 7.26 5.26
C SER A 17 2.61 8.53 4.41
N THR A 18 1.59 8.67 3.57
CA THR A 18 1.40 9.85 2.71
C THR A 18 1.01 11.11 3.47
N ASP A 19 0.58 10.98 4.74
CA ASP A 19 0.28 12.09 5.66
C ASP A 19 0.20 11.62 7.12
N VAL A 20 0.08 12.57 8.03
CA VAL A 20 -0.02 12.32 9.48
C VAL A 20 -1.26 11.49 9.84
N GLY A 21 -2.38 11.70 9.14
CA GLY A 21 -3.64 10.98 9.40
C GLY A 21 -3.55 9.48 9.08
N GLY A 22 -2.73 9.11 8.09
CA GLY A 22 -2.46 7.72 7.69
C GLY A 22 -1.44 6.99 8.55
N ALA A 23 -0.68 7.70 9.40
CA ALA A 23 0.48 7.14 10.11
C ALA A 23 0.13 5.89 10.96
N LYS A 24 -1.03 5.89 11.62
CA LYS A 24 -1.48 4.72 12.39
C LYS A 24 -1.69 3.51 11.50
N ARG A 25 -2.40 3.65 10.37
CA ARG A 25 -2.65 2.55 9.42
C ARG A 25 -1.34 2.03 8.81
N ALA A 26 -0.43 2.93 8.45
CA ALA A 26 0.89 2.56 7.95
C ALA A 26 1.70 1.78 8.99
N ARG A 27 1.59 2.15 10.28
CA ARG A 27 2.22 1.42 11.38
C ARG A 27 1.62 0.02 11.58
N ASP A 28 0.29 -0.09 11.57
CA ASP A 28 -0.40 -1.38 11.69
C ASP A 28 0.00 -2.32 10.53
N PHE A 29 0.09 -1.79 9.31
CA PHE A 29 0.60 -2.51 8.13
C PHE A 29 2.06 -2.95 8.32
N SER A 30 2.93 -2.05 8.79
CA SER A 30 4.35 -2.35 9.06
C SER A 30 4.51 -3.51 10.03
N ILE A 31 3.75 -3.48 11.14
CA ILE A 31 3.75 -4.54 12.16
C ILE A 31 3.28 -5.87 11.56
N THR A 32 2.18 -5.86 10.80
CA THR A 32 1.61 -7.05 10.16
C THR A 32 2.60 -7.69 9.17
N CYS A 33 3.36 -6.87 8.44
CA CYS A 33 4.40 -7.36 7.53
C CYS A 33 5.72 -7.72 8.22
N GLY A 34 5.83 -7.63 9.54
CA GLY A 34 7.09 -7.90 10.26
C GLY A 34 8.21 -6.89 9.98
N ILE A 35 7.88 -5.71 9.45
CA ILE A 35 8.85 -4.64 9.19
C ILE A 35 9.14 -3.94 10.52
N LYS A 36 10.40 -3.99 10.96
CA LYS A 36 10.80 -3.51 12.30
C LYS A 36 11.17 -2.02 12.34
N ASN A 37 11.31 -1.37 11.19
CA ASN A 37 11.67 0.04 11.11
C ASN A 37 10.49 0.93 11.50
N GLU A 38 10.79 2.11 12.05
CA GLU A 38 9.77 3.12 12.30
C GLU A 38 9.12 3.58 10.97
N VAL A 39 7.84 3.94 11.05
CA VAL A 39 7.12 4.47 9.89
C VAL A 39 7.55 5.91 9.66
N ALA A 40 8.04 6.19 8.46
CA ALA A 40 8.26 7.57 8.04
C ALA A 40 6.94 8.22 7.62
N VAL A 41 6.81 9.50 7.86
CA VAL A 41 5.55 10.24 7.62
C VAL A 41 5.81 11.49 6.79
N ILE A 42 4.96 11.74 5.80
CA ILE A 42 5.00 12.96 5.02
C ILE A 42 4.10 14.00 5.68
N GLU A 43 4.71 15.09 6.12
CA GLU A 43 3.99 16.28 6.56
C GLU A 43 3.52 17.08 5.35
N LYS A 44 2.27 17.53 5.40
CA LYS A 44 1.64 18.33 4.35
C LYS A 44 1.19 19.67 4.92
N GLU A 45 1.47 20.71 4.19
CA GLU A 45 0.83 22.02 4.40
C GLU A 45 -0.43 22.11 3.54
N ARG A 46 -1.49 22.66 4.13
CA ARG A 46 -2.74 22.95 3.42
C ARG A 46 -2.89 24.47 3.31
N ASP A 47 -2.99 24.95 2.09
CA ASP A 47 -3.33 26.33 1.80
C ASP A 47 -4.57 26.39 0.89
N THR A 48 -4.96 27.60 0.49
CA THR A 48 -6.10 27.83 -0.42
C THR A 48 -5.93 27.20 -1.80
N GLY A 49 -4.72 26.77 -2.16
CA GLY A 49 -4.38 26.10 -3.43
C GLY A 49 -4.36 24.58 -3.34
N GLY A 50 -4.60 23.99 -2.16
CA GLY A 50 -4.60 22.55 -1.96
C GLY A 50 -3.60 22.04 -0.92
N SER A 51 -3.27 20.75 -0.99
CA SER A 51 -2.32 20.12 -0.07
C SER A 51 -0.97 19.91 -0.74
N ARG A 52 0.11 20.43 -0.15
CA ARG A 52 1.49 20.26 -0.62
C ARG A 52 2.30 19.45 0.40
N ALA A 53 3.02 18.43 -0.07
CA ALA A 53 4.00 17.74 0.75
C ALA A 53 5.21 18.66 0.99
N ILE A 54 5.59 18.86 2.26
CA ILE A 54 6.66 19.79 2.65
C ILE A 54 7.85 19.11 3.27
N LYS A 55 7.65 18.00 3.98
CA LYS A 55 8.71 17.34 4.72
C LYS A 55 8.43 15.84 4.86
N LEU A 56 9.49 15.04 4.78
CA LEU A 56 9.50 13.66 5.21
C LEU A 56 10.14 13.59 6.61
N VAL A 57 9.42 13.04 7.57
CA VAL A 57 9.86 12.82 8.95
C VAL A 57 10.09 11.33 9.14
N GLY A 58 11.24 10.97 9.69
CA GLY A 58 11.68 9.58 9.85
C GLY A 58 12.65 9.12 8.75
N ASP A 59 13.25 7.97 8.98
CA ASP A 59 14.22 7.39 8.08
C ASP A 59 13.56 6.46 7.07
N VAL A 60 14.15 6.40 5.88
CA VAL A 60 13.72 5.52 4.79
C VAL A 60 14.86 4.61 4.46
N GLY A 61 14.61 3.30 4.46
CA GLY A 61 15.58 2.29 4.12
C GLY A 61 15.71 2.09 2.62
N ARG A 62 16.44 1.04 2.24
CA ARG A 62 16.73 0.68 0.86
C ARG A 62 15.47 0.44 0.00
N ILE A 63 14.42 -0.13 0.60
CA ILE A 63 13.12 -0.33 -0.03
C ILE A 63 12.08 0.51 0.73
N ALA A 64 11.36 1.37 0.01
CA ALA A 64 10.30 2.20 0.57
C ALA A 64 8.93 1.72 0.10
N LEU A 65 8.04 1.44 1.04
CA LEU A 65 6.64 1.08 0.80
C LEU A 65 5.74 2.25 1.19
N ILE A 66 5.30 3.04 0.23
CA ILE A 66 4.34 4.12 0.46
C ILE A 66 2.97 3.49 0.60
N TYR A 67 2.36 3.58 1.80
CA TYR A 67 1.12 2.91 2.13
C TYR A 67 -0.03 3.90 2.39
N ASP A 68 -1.18 3.60 1.81
CA ASP A 68 -2.45 4.28 2.12
C ASP A 68 -3.64 3.32 1.95
N ASP A 69 -4.83 3.69 2.43
CA ASP A 69 -6.05 2.91 2.21
C ASP A 69 -6.61 3.09 0.79
N MET A 70 -6.48 4.28 0.21
CA MET A 70 -7.02 4.60 -1.11
C MET A 70 -5.99 5.25 -2.03
N GLY A 71 -5.96 4.78 -3.28
CA GLY A 71 -5.29 5.43 -4.40
C GLY A 71 -6.32 6.01 -5.37
N ASP A 72 -6.68 7.29 -5.18
CA ASP A 72 -7.64 7.96 -6.06
C ASP A 72 -6.91 8.60 -7.25
N THR A 73 -6.60 9.87 -7.24
CA THR A 73 -5.88 10.54 -8.35
C THR A 73 -4.37 10.26 -8.38
N MET A 74 -3.86 9.51 -7.42
CA MET A 74 -2.44 9.18 -7.18
C MET A 74 -1.52 10.37 -6.88
N GLY A 75 -2.05 11.56 -6.72
CA GLY A 75 -1.24 12.77 -6.48
C GLY A 75 -0.39 12.68 -5.21
N SER A 76 -0.98 12.29 -4.08
CA SER A 76 -0.26 12.14 -2.80
C SER A 76 0.85 11.09 -2.87
N MET A 77 0.57 9.94 -3.51
CA MET A 77 1.53 8.85 -3.69
C MET A 77 2.72 9.27 -4.57
N ILE A 78 2.45 9.98 -5.67
CA ILE A 78 3.50 10.45 -6.59
C ILE A 78 4.33 11.55 -5.94
N ASN A 79 3.72 12.44 -5.16
CA ASN A 79 4.46 13.43 -4.39
C ASN A 79 5.37 12.76 -3.35
N ALA A 80 4.88 11.75 -2.63
CA ALA A 80 5.67 10.94 -1.72
C ALA A 80 6.84 10.26 -2.43
N TYR A 81 6.57 9.62 -3.57
CA TYR A 81 7.58 8.98 -4.40
C TYR A 81 8.69 9.95 -4.81
N ASN A 82 8.33 11.14 -5.30
CA ASN A 82 9.31 12.15 -5.71
C ASN A 82 10.16 12.70 -4.56
N MET A 83 9.68 12.65 -3.32
CA MET A 83 10.46 13.02 -2.14
C MET A 83 11.44 11.94 -1.68
N ILE A 84 11.21 10.69 -2.09
CA ILE A 84 11.93 9.53 -1.57
C ILE A 84 12.93 8.97 -2.57
N LYS A 85 12.55 8.86 -3.84
CA LYS A 85 13.25 8.10 -4.88
C LYS A 85 14.72 8.47 -5.13
N ASP A 86 15.08 9.72 -4.88
CA ASP A 86 16.42 10.25 -5.10
C ASP A 86 17.23 10.42 -3.78
N ARG A 87 16.74 9.83 -2.67
CA ARG A 87 17.46 9.87 -1.38
C ARG A 87 18.57 8.84 -1.37
N ASP A 88 19.67 9.18 -0.72
CA ASP A 88 20.80 8.27 -0.55
C ASP A 88 20.37 6.97 0.13
N GLY A 89 20.78 5.85 -0.44
CA GLY A 89 20.49 4.51 0.07
C GLY A 89 19.11 3.95 -0.32
N VAL A 90 18.24 4.71 -0.98
CA VAL A 90 16.96 4.20 -1.50
C VAL A 90 17.17 3.60 -2.89
N GLU A 91 16.82 2.33 -3.05
CA GLU A 91 16.95 1.60 -4.31
C GLU A 91 15.59 1.38 -4.99
N GLU A 92 14.56 1.07 -4.20
CA GLU A 92 13.23 0.76 -4.71
C GLU A 92 12.14 1.46 -3.93
N VAL A 93 11.13 1.93 -4.66
CA VAL A 93 9.93 2.56 -4.06
C VAL A 93 8.67 1.97 -4.68
N TYR A 94 7.75 1.52 -3.84
CA TYR A 94 6.45 1.00 -4.23
C TYR A 94 5.34 1.80 -3.56
N ALA A 95 4.21 1.96 -4.24
CA ALA A 95 2.95 2.39 -3.63
C ALA A 95 2.10 1.15 -3.34
N ILE A 96 1.48 1.10 -2.16
CA ILE A 96 0.57 0.04 -1.76
C ILE A 96 -0.73 0.68 -1.29
N VAL A 97 -1.85 0.26 -1.88
CA VAL A 97 -3.19 0.72 -1.48
C VAL A 97 -4.16 -0.45 -1.37
N THR A 98 -5.11 -0.36 -0.45
CA THR A 98 -6.21 -1.33 -0.40
C THR A 98 -7.17 -1.08 -1.57
N HIS A 99 -7.57 0.18 -1.79
CA HIS A 99 -8.57 0.54 -2.80
C HIS A 99 -7.94 1.39 -3.92
N GLY A 100 -7.68 0.75 -5.07
CA GLY A 100 -7.19 1.46 -6.26
C GLY A 100 -8.35 2.06 -7.06
N ILE A 101 -8.86 3.23 -6.66
CA ILE A 101 -9.95 3.93 -7.36
C ILE A 101 -9.48 4.38 -8.72
N LEU A 102 -8.32 5.04 -8.77
CA LEU A 102 -7.62 5.50 -9.97
C LEU A 102 -8.46 6.46 -10.84
N SER A 103 -9.09 7.43 -10.17
CA SER A 103 -9.87 8.46 -10.85
C SER A 103 -8.98 9.37 -11.72
N PRO A 104 -9.47 9.81 -12.87
CA PRO A 104 -8.84 10.90 -13.60
C PRO A 104 -8.99 12.22 -12.83
N ASP A 105 -8.08 13.12 -13.01
CA ASP A 105 -8.26 14.54 -12.66
C ASP A 105 -8.26 15.41 -13.94
N GLU A 106 -8.37 16.72 -13.76
CA GLU A 106 -8.43 17.68 -14.87
C GLU A 106 -7.24 17.61 -15.84
N LYS A 107 -6.09 17.08 -15.38
CA LYS A 107 -4.84 17.07 -16.15
C LYS A 107 -4.53 15.73 -16.79
N SER A 108 -4.93 14.61 -16.16
CA SER A 108 -4.49 13.28 -16.59
C SER A 108 -5.22 12.17 -15.84
N THR A 109 -5.16 10.93 -16.37
CA THR A 109 -5.57 9.76 -15.60
C THR A 109 -4.51 9.35 -14.58
N ALA A 110 -4.93 8.69 -13.51
CA ALA A 110 -4.02 8.17 -12.47
C ALA A 110 -2.97 7.22 -13.06
N GLU A 111 -3.38 6.35 -14.00
CA GLU A 111 -2.48 5.41 -14.67
C GLU A 111 -1.41 6.12 -15.52
N THR A 112 -1.81 7.20 -16.21
CA THR A 112 -0.86 8.01 -16.98
C THR A 112 0.18 8.66 -16.08
N LYS A 113 -0.23 9.16 -14.93
CA LYS A 113 0.68 9.72 -13.92
C LYS A 113 1.63 8.68 -13.35
N LEU A 114 1.11 7.48 -12.99
CA LEU A 114 1.91 6.35 -12.53
C LEU A 114 2.95 5.94 -13.57
N LYS A 115 2.54 5.81 -14.83
CA LYS A 115 3.46 5.47 -15.93
C LYS A 115 4.55 6.53 -16.12
N LYS A 116 4.20 7.80 -16.06
CA LYS A 116 5.17 8.91 -16.20
C LYS A 116 6.15 9.01 -15.04
N SER A 117 5.69 8.75 -13.82
CA SER A 117 6.56 8.81 -12.63
C SER A 117 7.49 7.60 -12.53
N GLY A 118 7.13 6.45 -13.08
CA GLY A 118 7.82 5.19 -12.89
C GLY A 118 7.45 4.47 -11.59
N LEU A 119 6.52 5.03 -10.79
CA LEU A 119 6.05 4.43 -9.55
C LEU A 119 5.28 3.13 -9.82
N ARG A 120 5.68 2.06 -9.17
CA ARG A 120 4.98 0.76 -9.19
C ARG A 120 3.89 0.77 -8.12
N LEU A 121 2.66 0.41 -8.52
CA LEU A 121 1.50 0.33 -7.64
C LEU A 121 1.12 -1.13 -7.38
N ILE A 122 0.92 -1.47 -6.11
CA ILE A 122 0.33 -2.71 -5.64
C ILE A 122 -1.02 -2.36 -5.00
N MET A 123 -2.09 -3.01 -5.44
CA MET A 123 -3.44 -2.75 -4.90
C MET A 123 -4.24 -4.04 -4.78
N ALA A 124 -5.21 -4.08 -3.86
CA ALA A 124 -6.14 -5.20 -3.80
C ALA A 124 -7.21 -5.10 -4.91
N ASP A 125 -7.84 -6.23 -5.23
CA ASP A 125 -8.90 -6.34 -6.24
C ASP A 125 -10.28 -5.89 -5.75
N THR A 126 -10.33 -5.01 -4.77
CA THR A 126 -11.57 -4.44 -4.23
C THR A 126 -12.38 -3.67 -5.28
N ILE A 127 -11.72 -3.22 -6.34
CA ILE A 127 -12.32 -2.71 -7.57
C ILE A 127 -11.81 -3.59 -8.71
N PRO A 128 -12.65 -4.44 -9.30
CA PRO A 128 -12.23 -5.41 -10.31
C PRO A 128 -11.61 -4.73 -11.54
N ARG A 129 -10.52 -5.30 -12.03
CA ARG A 129 -9.86 -4.88 -13.28
C ARG A 129 -9.78 -6.06 -14.24
N GLN A 130 -10.07 -5.79 -15.51
CA GLN A 130 -9.97 -6.81 -16.55
C GLN A 130 -8.50 -7.12 -16.88
N SER A 131 -8.23 -8.30 -17.41
CA SER A 131 -6.88 -8.74 -17.77
C SER A 131 -6.20 -7.82 -18.80
N GLU A 132 -6.96 -7.23 -19.72
CA GLU A 132 -6.49 -6.27 -20.72
C GLU A 132 -6.00 -4.98 -20.07
N TYR A 133 -6.64 -4.55 -18.98
CA TYR A 133 -6.20 -3.39 -18.21
C TYR A 133 -4.80 -3.62 -17.63
N LEU A 134 -4.55 -4.77 -17.02
CA LEU A 134 -3.26 -5.09 -16.41
C LEU A 134 -2.15 -5.23 -17.48
N LYS A 135 -2.47 -5.78 -18.65
CA LYS A 135 -1.52 -5.82 -19.79
C LYS A 135 -1.14 -4.42 -20.27
N LYS A 136 -2.08 -3.48 -20.24
CA LYS A 136 -1.87 -2.09 -20.64
C LYS A 136 -1.03 -1.30 -19.63
N TYR A 137 -1.12 -1.66 -18.33
CA TYR A 137 -0.46 -0.97 -17.22
C TYR A 137 0.41 -1.92 -16.39
N PRO A 138 1.55 -2.38 -16.93
CA PRO A 138 2.40 -3.40 -16.28
C PRO A 138 3.07 -2.93 -14.98
N ASN A 139 3.01 -1.63 -14.68
CA ASN A 139 3.46 -1.06 -13.42
C ASN A 139 2.39 -1.11 -12.30
N ILE A 140 1.23 -1.72 -12.57
CA ILE A 140 0.15 -1.96 -11.60
C ILE A 140 0.05 -3.46 -11.36
N THR A 141 0.20 -3.87 -10.10
CA THR A 141 0.00 -5.24 -9.64
C THR A 141 -1.29 -5.30 -8.82
N VAL A 142 -2.14 -6.26 -9.10
CA VAL A 142 -3.38 -6.51 -8.35
C VAL A 142 -3.23 -7.78 -7.52
N VAL A 143 -3.48 -7.67 -6.22
CA VAL A 143 -3.45 -8.78 -5.28
C VAL A 143 -4.89 -9.23 -5.02
N PRO A 144 -5.23 -10.52 -5.25
CA PRO A 144 -6.58 -11.02 -5.02
C PRO A 144 -6.92 -11.00 -3.53
N SER A 145 -8.12 -10.51 -3.20
CA SER A 145 -8.68 -10.49 -1.85
C SER A 145 -9.99 -11.28 -1.73
N THR A 146 -10.48 -11.84 -2.83
CA THR A 146 -11.79 -12.50 -2.93
C THR A 146 -11.94 -13.67 -1.96
N ASP A 147 -10.93 -14.54 -1.86
CA ASP A 147 -11.00 -15.72 -0.98
C ASP A 147 -11.04 -15.30 0.49
N PHE A 148 -10.19 -14.35 0.87
CA PHE A 148 -10.21 -13.76 2.22
C PHE A 148 -11.57 -13.14 2.56
N MET A 149 -12.13 -12.32 1.67
CA MET A 149 -13.43 -11.69 1.88
C MET A 149 -14.57 -12.73 1.93
N SER A 150 -14.50 -13.77 1.11
CA SER A 150 -15.47 -14.87 1.12
C SER A 150 -15.48 -15.61 2.47
N GLU A 151 -14.33 -15.90 3.04
CA GLU A 151 -14.23 -16.51 4.37
C GLU A 151 -14.77 -15.62 5.48
N ILE A 152 -14.47 -14.32 5.46
CA ILE A 152 -15.01 -13.36 6.43
C ILE A 152 -16.53 -13.30 6.35
N ILE A 153 -17.09 -13.16 5.15
CA ILE A 153 -18.56 -13.11 4.94
C ILE A 153 -19.20 -14.43 5.43
N THR A 154 -18.63 -15.56 5.06
CA THR A 154 -19.12 -16.88 5.48
C THR A 154 -19.11 -17.00 7.00
N ALA A 155 -18.05 -16.53 7.67
CA ALA A 155 -17.97 -16.54 9.12
C ALA A 155 -19.05 -15.65 9.77
N LEU A 156 -19.34 -14.49 9.19
CA LEU A 156 -20.35 -13.56 9.71
C LEU A 156 -21.78 -14.09 9.62
N ILE A 157 -22.11 -14.80 8.52
CA ILE A 157 -23.48 -15.33 8.31
C ILE A 157 -23.68 -16.73 8.92
N SER A 158 -22.62 -17.41 9.35
CA SER A 158 -22.72 -18.75 9.94
C SER A 158 -23.28 -18.70 11.35
N VAL A 159 -24.10 -19.68 11.72
CA VAL A 159 -24.53 -19.88 13.10
C VAL A 159 -23.29 -20.11 13.98
N ASN A 160 -23.12 -19.31 15.02
CA ASN A 160 -21.91 -19.26 15.85
C ASN A 160 -20.64 -18.80 15.10
N GLY A 161 -20.79 -18.11 13.97
CA GLY A 161 -19.69 -17.55 13.21
C GLY A 161 -18.88 -16.50 14.01
N SER A 162 -17.58 -16.48 13.80
CA SER A 162 -16.68 -15.53 14.45
C SER A 162 -15.70 -14.97 13.42
N MET A 163 -15.78 -13.66 13.21
CA MET A 163 -14.84 -12.95 12.34
C MET A 163 -13.39 -13.11 12.82
N THR A 164 -13.16 -13.07 14.13
CA THR A 164 -11.82 -13.27 14.71
C THR A 164 -11.25 -14.65 14.36
N LYS A 165 -12.06 -15.71 14.41
CA LYS A 165 -11.62 -17.05 14.01
C LYS A 165 -11.33 -17.14 12.51
N ALA A 166 -12.12 -16.48 11.67
CA ALA A 166 -11.90 -16.46 10.23
C ALA A 166 -10.59 -15.73 9.87
N VAL A 167 -10.33 -14.58 10.49
CA VAL A 167 -9.08 -13.84 10.31
C VAL A 167 -7.87 -14.68 10.78
N HIS A 168 -7.95 -15.27 11.97
CA HIS A 168 -6.87 -16.14 12.47
C HIS A 168 -6.58 -17.35 11.57
N LYS A 169 -7.63 -17.99 11.05
CA LYS A 169 -7.46 -19.10 10.10
C LYS A 169 -6.72 -18.62 8.83
N TRP A 170 -7.08 -17.44 8.32
CA TRP A 170 -6.43 -16.88 7.15
C TRP A 170 -4.96 -16.54 7.40
N GLU A 171 -4.65 -15.96 8.54
CA GLU A 171 -3.27 -15.69 8.97
C GLU A 171 -2.43 -16.98 9.00
N GLN A 172 -2.97 -18.06 9.55
CA GLN A 172 -2.27 -19.35 9.59
C GLN A 172 -2.08 -19.95 8.19
N LEU A 173 -3.06 -19.86 7.30
CA LEU A 173 -2.95 -20.36 5.92
C LEU A 173 -1.93 -19.56 5.11
N SER A 174 -1.88 -18.25 5.26
CA SER A 174 -0.91 -17.41 4.58
C SER A 174 0.53 -17.60 5.09
N LEU A 175 0.71 -18.10 6.31
CA LEU A 175 2.02 -18.48 6.87
C LEU A 175 2.48 -19.88 6.41
N ALA A 176 1.56 -20.71 5.92
CA ALA A 176 1.84 -22.09 5.48
C ALA A 176 2.04 -22.23 3.97
N ALA A 177 1.76 -21.20 3.19
CA ALA A 177 1.88 -21.16 1.73
C ALA A 177 3.20 -20.52 1.27
#